data_c24d023d6491b7b5de563b190f93151a
#
_entry.id   c24d023d6491b7b5de563b190f93151a
#
_cell.length_a   1.000
_cell.length_b   1.000
_cell.length_c   1.000
_cell.angle_alpha   90.00
_cell.angle_beta   90.00
_cell.angle_gamma   90.00
#
_symmetry.space_group_name_H-M   'P 1'
#
loop_
_entity.id
_entity.type
_entity.pdbx_description
1 polymer ?
#
loop_
_entity_poly.entity_id
_entity_poly.type
_entity_poly.pdbx_seq_one_letter_code
_entity_poly.pdbx_strand_id
1 'polypeptide(L)'
;MQFNILIIDDEKHIREGLADALELEGYNTFVAENGKVGLERIGKGDIDLVITDLRMPEITGEMVLEKVVAENPSVPVIVLTGHGSIDSAVEAMRKGAYNFLTKPLNLDQLTMIVKRALQSRELSIRHRRLLEEVEKSRSFEHIIGKSGEMQKIFQKVRRVADSKASVLITGESGVGKELITNAIHNLSSRKDKPFIKVHC
;
A
#
# COMPACT_ATOMS: atom_id res chain seq x y z
N MET A 1 16.44 6.54 2.21
CA MET A 1 15.72 6.62 0.91
C MET A 1 15.18 8.03 0.80
N GLN A 2 15.32 8.66 -0.35
CA GLN A 2 14.76 9.98 -0.61
C GLN A 2 13.36 9.77 -1.22
N PHE A 3 12.33 10.41 -0.66
CA PHE A 3 10.96 10.28 -1.16
C PHE A 3 10.73 11.22 -2.35
N ASN A 4 9.97 10.73 -3.32
CA ASN A 4 9.59 11.45 -4.53
C ASN A 4 8.21 12.09 -4.36
N ILE A 5 8.14 13.41 -4.40
CA ILE A 5 6.92 14.19 -4.24
C ILE A 5 6.56 14.84 -5.58
N LEU A 6 5.33 14.64 -6.04
CA LEU A 6 4.81 15.30 -7.23
C LEU A 6 3.91 16.47 -6.83
N ILE A 7 4.18 17.64 -7.40
CA ILE A 7 3.42 18.88 -7.19
C ILE A 7 2.73 19.24 -8.48
N ILE A 8 1.40 19.34 -8.45
CA ILE A 8 0.55 19.64 -9.61
C ILE A 8 -0.21 20.92 -9.30
N ASP A 9 0.09 22.01 -10.00
CA ASP A 9 -0.56 23.30 -9.83
C ASP A 9 -0.37 24.09 -11.14
N ASP A 10 -1.38 24.78 -11.64
CA ASP A 10 -1.27 25.59 -12.86
C ASP A 10 -0.52 26.90 -12.62
N GLU A 11 -0.48 27.39 -11.38
CA GLU A 11 0.27 28.57 -10.97
C GLU A 11 1.77 28.26 -10.78
N LYS A 12 2.60 28.70 -11.75
CA LYS A 12 4.04 28.42 -11.78
C LYS A 12 4.75 28.78 -10.47
N HIS A 13 4.48 29.97 -9.91
CA HIS A 13 5.16 30.46 -8.70
C HIS A 13 4.82 29.63 -7.45
N ILE A 14 3.58 29.11 -7.35
CA ILE A 14 3.18 28.22 -6.26
C ILE A 14 3.92 26.88 -6.40
N ARG A 15 3.87 26.32 -7.58
CA ARG A 15 4.48 25.03 -7.91
C ARG A 15 5.98 25.01 -7.66
N GLU A 16 6.71 26.05 -8.13
CA GLU A 16 8.16 26.16 -7.91
C GLU A 16 8.50 26.46 -6.45
N GLY A 17 7.77 27.38 -5.80
CA GLY A 17 7.99 27.69 -4.38
C GLY A 17 7.76 26.50 -3.45
N LEU A 18 6.79 25.63 -3.76
CA LEU A 18 6.57 24.39 -3.02
C LEU A 18 7.70 23.37 -3.27
N ALA A 19 8.16 23.27 -4.52
CA ALA A 19 9.28 22.40 -4.87
C ALA A 19 10.53 22.79 -4.10
N ASP A 20 10.93 24.07 -4.16
CA ASP A 20 12.10 24.60 -3.47
C ASP A 20 12.02 24.34 -1.94
N ALA A 21 10.84 24.58 -1.34
CA ALA A 21 10.65 24.36 0.09
C ALA A 21 10.80 22.89 0.49
N LEU A 22 10.28 21.96 -0.32
CA LEU A 22 10.37 20.53 -0.04
C LEU A 22 11.75 19.95 -0.35
N GLU A 23 12.46 20.50 -1.33
CA GLU A 23 13.86 20.14 -1.61
C GLU A 23 14.80 20.54 -0.46
N LEU A 24 14.57 21.69 0.17
CA LEU A 24 15.29 22.09 1.39
C LEU A 24 15.08 21.13 2.56
N GLU A 25 13.92 20.46 2.63
CA GLU A 25 13.64 19.42 3.61
C GLU A 25 14.21 18.03 3.21
N GLY A 26 14.89 17.95 2.06
CA GLY A 26 15.58 16.73 1.59
C GLY A 26 14.72 15.78 0.79
N TYR A 27 13.56 16.21 0.31
CA TYR A 27 12.72 15.42 -0.62
C TYR A 27 13.18 15.63 -2.07
N ASN A 28 12.85 14.66 -2.93
CA ASN A 28 13.02 14.80 -4.36
C ASN A 28 11.70 15.25 -4.97
N THR A 29 11.68 16.38 -5.68
CA THR A 29 10.44 16.96 -6.20
C THR A 29 10.31 16.81 -7.70
N PHE A 30 9.08 16.61 -8.14
CA PHE A 30 8.66 16.66 -9.53
C PHE A 30 7.52 17.65 -9.65
N VAL A 31 7.48 18.40 -10.73
CA VAL A 31 6.46 19.41 -10.96
C VAL A 31 5.66 19.11 -12.21
N ALA A 32 4.36 19.39 -12.18
CA ALA A 32 3.46 19.31 -13.32
C ALA A 32 2.57 20.54 -13.39
N GLU A 33 2.43 21.11 -14.57
CA GLU A 33 1.68 22.35 -14.79
C GLU A 33 0.17 22.15 -14.96
N ASN A 34 -0.27 20.90 -15.05
CA ASN A 34 -1.68 20.53 -15.16
C ASN A 34 -1.90 19.06 -14.78
N GLY A 35 -3.16 18.68 -14.61
CA GLY A 35 -3.52 17.32 -14.20
C GLY A 35 -3.10 16.24 -15.20
N LYS A 36 -3.04 16.54 -16.51
CA LYS A 36 -2.64 15.57 -17.54
C LYS A 36 -1.18 15.18 -17.37
N VAL A 37 -0.28 16.16 -17.32
CA VAL A 37 1.17 15.93 -17.09
C VAL A 37 1.38 15.25 -15.75
N GLY A 38 0.61 15.63 -14.71
CA GLY A 38 0.65 14.99 -13.41
C GLY A 38 0.32 13.49 -13.48
N LEU A 39 -0.78 13.12 -14.13
CA LEU A 39 -1.20 11.73 -14.29
C LEU A 39 -0.19 10.90 -15.11
N GLU A 40 0.37 11.47 -16.17
CA GLU A 40 1.44 10.81 -16.94
C GLU A 40 2.68 10.54 -16.05
N ARG A 41 3.01 11.45 -15.15
CA ARG A 41 4.11 11.29 -14.22
C ARG A 41 3.84 10.22 -13.16
N ILE A 42 2.61 10.17 -12.61
CA ILE A 42 2.16 9.15 -11.66
C ILE A 42 2.24 7.74 -12.29
N GLY A 43 1.89 7.62 -13.57
CA GLY A 43 1.93 6.35 -14.30
C GLY A 43 3.32 5.70 -14.39
N LYS A 44 4.42 6.43 -14.10
CA LYS A 44 5.77 5.86 -14.00
C LYS A 44 6.03 5.05 -12.72
N GLY A 45 5.14 5.19 -11.72
CA GLY A 45 5.13 4.32 -10.53
C GLY A 45 6.16 4.62 -9.45
N ASP A 46 6.87 5.74 -9.52
CA ASP A 46 7.93 6.11 -8.58
C ASP A 46 7.58 7.31 -7.68
N ILE A 47 6.31 7.73 -7.64
CA ILE A 47 5.83 8.83 -6.80
C ILE A 47 5.39 8.29 -5.43
N ASP A 48 5.85 8.97 -4.37
CA ASP A 48 5.57 8.63 -3.00
C ASP A 48 4.46 9.47 -2.36
N LEU A 49 4.24 10.68 -2.85
CA LEU A 49 3.20 11.60 -2.40
C LEU A 49 2.81 12.55 -3.53
N VAL A 50 1.54 12.88 -3.62
CA VAL A 50 1.03 13.88 -4.58
C VAL A 50 0.48 15.08 -3.82
N ILE A 51 0.84 16.28 -4.27
CA ILE A 51 0.23 17.55 -3.87
C ILE A 51 -0.42 18.12 -5.11
N THR A 52 -1.71 18.41 -5.08
CA THR A 52 -2.44 18.92 -6.25
C THR A 52 -3.36 20.07 -5.90
N ASP A 53 -3.40 21.12 -6.75
CA ASP A 53 -4.49 22.09 -6.68
C ASP A 53 -5.81 21.43 -7.12
N LEU A 54 -6.90 21.78 -6.46
CA LEU A 54 -8.25 21.31 -6.84
C LEU A 54 -8.70 21.90 -8.16
N ARG A 55 -8.42 23.19 -8.40
CA ARG A 55 -8.96 23.94 -9.52
C ARG A 55 -7.91 24.16 -10.59
N MET A 56 -7.84 23.23 -11.52
CA MET A 56 -7.00 23.34 -12.72
C MET A 56 -7.85 23.19 -13.98
N PRO A 57 -7.45 23.79 -15.11
CA PRO A 57 -8.08 23.58 -16.41
C PRO A 57 -8.05 22.10 -16.84
N GLU A 58 -9.05 21.68 -17.62
CA GLU A 58 -9.21 20.36 -18.24
C GLU A 58 -9.31 19.21 -17.23
N ILE A 59 -8.22 18.84 -16.57
CA ILE A 59 -8.16 17.78 -15.56
C ILE A 59 -8.00 18.43 -14.19
N THR A 60 -9.05 18.39 -13.39
CA THR A 60 -9.07 18.96 -12.04
C THR A 60 -8.29 18.11 -11.04
N GLY A 61 -7.87 18.72 -9.91
CA GLY A 61 -7.23 17.97 -8.84
C GLY A 61 -8.11 16.87 -8.23
N GLU A 62 -9.44 17.03 -8.29
CA GLU A 62 -10.36 15.96 -7.89
C GLU A 62 -10.24 14.73 -8.79
N MET A 63 -10.14 14.92 -10.11
CA MET A 63 -9.95 13.83 -11.06
C MET A 63 -8.59 13.13 -10.85
N VAL A 64 -7.55 13.92 -10.54
CA VAL A 64 -6.23 13.38 -10.17
C VAL A 64 -6.35 12.55 -8.90
N LEU A 65 -6.99 13.06 -7.86
CA LEU A 65 -7.22 12.37 -6.59
C LEU A 65 -7.93 11.03 -6.82
N GLU A 66 -9.06 11.03 -7.51
CA GLU A 66 -9.84 9.83 -7.79
C GLU A 66 -9.01 8.77 -8.53
N LYS A 67 -8.22 9.18 -9.51
CA LYS A 67 -7.34 8.32 -10.27
C LYS A 67 -6.25 7.70 -9.38
N VAL A 68 -5.59 8.52 -8.55
CA VAL A 68 -4.55 8.04 -7.63
C VAL A 68 -5.12 7.07 -6.61
N VAL A 69 -6.26 7.38 -6.00
CA VAL A 69 -6.91 6.50 -5.02
C VAL A 69 -7.32 5.16 -5.63
N ALA A 70 -7.79 5.16 -6.87
CA ALA A 70 -8.21 3.94 -7.56
C ALA A 70 -7.02 3.05 -7.98
N GLU A 71 -5.95 3.63 -8.52
CA GLU A 71 -4.83 2.87 -9.09
C GLU A 71 -3.69 2.64 -8.09
N ASN A 72 -3.44 3.60 -7.19
CA ASN A 72 -2.33 3.60 -6.24
C ASN A 72 -2.77 4.03 -4.83
N PRO A 73 -3.65 3.29 -4.13
CA PRO A 73 -4.24 3.70 -2.86
C PRO A 73 -3.23 3.88 -1.72
N SER A 74 -1.99 3.45 -1.92
CA SER A 74 -0.90 3.67 -0.96
C SER A 74 -0.18 5.01 -1.13
N VAL A 75 -0.45 5.76 -2.19
CA VAL A 75 0.14 7.08 -2.42
C VAL A 75 -0.78 8.14 -1.82
N PRO A 76 -0.37 8.83 -0.75
CA PRO A 76 -1.19 9.89 -0.16
C PRO A 76 -1.29 11.09 -1.10
N VAL A 77 -2.49 11.69 -1.16
CA VAL A 77 -2.76 12.89 -1.94
C VAL A 77 -3.12 14.02 -0.97
N ILE A 78 -2.38 15.12 -1.03
CA ILE A 78 -2.67 16.37 -0.33
C ILE A 78 -3.26 17.35 -1.34
N VAL A 79 -4.39 17.94 -0.99
CA VAL A 79 -5.13 18.82 -1.88
C VAL A 79 -4.94 20.27 -1.46
N LEU A 80 -4.63 21.14 -2.42
CA LEU A 80 -4.59 22.59 -2.23
C LEU A 80 -5.90 23.22 -2.64
N THR A 81 -6.45 24.11 -1.81
CA THR A 81 -7.71 24.78 -2.07
C THR A 81 -7.58 26.30 -1.93
N GLY A 82 -8.28 27.07 -2.77
CA GLY A 82 -8.40 28.52 -2.62
C GLY A 82 -9.35 28.91 -1.47
N HIS A 83 -9.36 30.19 -1.12
CA HIS A 83 -10.25 30.78 -0.11
C HIS A 83 -11.72 30.47 -0.41
N GLY A 84 -12.48 30.02 0.60
CA GLY A 84 -13.93 29.83 0.54
C GLY A 84 -14.43 28.46 0.09
N SER A 85 -13.56 27.46 -0.08
CA SER A 85 -13.96 26.12 -0.57
C SER A 85 -13.88 25.02 0.49
N ILE A 86 -14.42 25.30 1.70
CA ILE A 86 -14.49 24.30 2.78
C ILE A 86 -15.26 23.06 2.30
N ASP A 87 -16.36 23.25 1.58
CA ASP A 87 -17.16 22.15 1.04
C ASP A 87 -16.36 21.29 0.05
N SER A 88 -15.57 21.92 -0.84
CA SER A 88 -14.69 21.19 -1.76
C SER A 88 -13.57 20.42 -1.03
N ALA A 89 -13.03 20.99 0.05
CA ALA A 89 -12.06 20.31 0.89
C ALA A 89 -12.66 19.07 1.60
N VAL A 90 -13.88 19.22 2.16
CA VAL A 90 -14.62 18.12 2.79
C VAL A 90 -14.92 17.03 1.76
N GLU A 91 -15.29 17.39 0.55
CA GLU A 91 -15.55 16.43 -0.52
C GLU A 91 -14.28 15.70 -0.95
N ALA A 92 -13.16 16.38 -1.09
CA ALA A 92 -11.87 15.75 -1.38
C ALA A 92 -11.48 14.76 -0.28
N MET A 93 -11.71 15.09 1.00
CA MET A 93 -11.47 14.14 2.11
C MET A 93 -12.38 12.90 2.01
N ARG A 94 -13.65 13.05 1.63
CA ARG A 94 -14.57 11.92 1.41
C ARG A 94 -14.12 11.03 0.24
N LYS A 95 -13.50 11.62 -0.78
CA LYS A 95 -12.94 10.92 -1.95
C LYS A 95 -11.59 10.25 -1.68
N GLY A 96 -11.06 10.38 -0.47
CA GLY A 96 -9.84 9.69 -0.04
C GLY A 96 -8.57 10.54 -0.05
N ALA A 97 -8.67 11.87 -0.09
CA ALA A 97 -7.52 12.73 0.15
C ALA A 97 -6.94 12.47 1.54
N TYR A 98 -5.63 12.45 1.66
CA TYR A 98 -4.94 12.31 2.93
C TYR A 98 -5.14 13.55 3.81
N ASN A 99 -5.05 14.73 3.21
CA ASN A 99 -5.29 16.02 3.87
C ASN A 99 -5.54 17.12 2.83
N PHE A 100 -5.93 18.29 3.31
CA PHE A 100 -6.02 19.49 2.49
C PHE A 100 -5.32 20.68 3.15
N LEU A 101 -4.95 21.67 2.34
CA LEU A 101 -4.36 22.94 2.76
C LEU A 101 -5.02 24.08 2.00
N THR A 102 -5.29 25.17 2.69
CA THR A 102 -5.87 26.39 2.07
C THR A 102 -4.78 27.36 1.64
N LYS A 103 -4.93 27.93 0.45
CA LYS A 103 -4.11 29.06 -0.01
C LYS A 103 -4.56 30.35 0.70
N PRO A 104 -3.64 31.24 1.22
CA PRO A 104 -2.18 31.16 1.11
C PRO A 104 -1.58 30.04 1.99
N LEU A 105 -0.56 29.36 1.46
CA LEU A 105 0.01 28.17 2.09
C LEU A 105 0.96 28.56 3.25
N ASN A 106 0.80 27.88 4.37
CA ASN A 106 1.77 27.88 5.45
C ASN A 106 2.75 26.72 5.22
N LEU A 107 4.02 27.04 4.98
CA LEU A 107 5.05 26.04 4.66
C LEU A 107 5.34 25.10 5.83
N ASP A 108 5.33 25.61 7.08
CA ASP A 108 5.55 24.77 8.27
C ASP A 108 4.42 23.73 8.40
N GLN A 109 3.18 24.14 8.14
CA GLN A 109 2.04 23.23 8.15
C GLN A 109 2.14 22.20 7.03
N LEU A 110 2.53 22.62 5.82
CA LEU A 110 2.73 21.74 4.68
C LEU A 110 3.77 20.66 5.01
N THR A 111 4.96 21.08 5.45
CA THR A 111 6.07 20.18 5.78
C THR A 111 5.68 19.14 6.84
N MET A 112 4.96 19.59 7.88
CA MET A 112 4.44 18.69 8.91
C MET A 112 3.46 17.64 8.34
N ILE A 113 2.54 18.06 7.45
CA ILE A 113 1.56 17.16 6.83
C ILE A 113 2.26 16.18 5.88
N VAL A 114 3.17 16.65 5.05
CA VAL A 114 3.98 15.82 4.14
C VAL A 114 4.72 14.74 4.91
N LYS A 115 5.43 15.12 5.98
CA LYS A 115 6.17 14.19 6.84
C LYS A 115 5.26 13.08 7.40
N ARG A 116 4.09 13.46 7.93
CA ARG A 116 3.11 12.52 8.48
C ARG A 116 2.53 11.59 7.40
N ALA A 117 2.24 12.14 6.22
CA ALA A 117 1.71 11.36 5.10
C ALA A 117 2.70 10.28 4.63
N LEU A 118 3.97 10.65 4.49
CA LEU A 118 5.03 9.72 4.09
C LEU A 118 5.30 8.64 5.15
N GLN A 119 5.28 9.00 6.44
CA GLN A 119 5.38 8.03 7.53
C GLN A 119 4.22 7.03 7.53
N SER A 120 2.99 7.52 7.33
CA SER A 120 1.80 6.66 7.24
C SER A 120 1.89 5.69 6.06
N ARG A 121 2.35 6.16 4.90
CA ARG A 121 2.60 5.35 3.71
C ARG A 121 3.65 4.25 3.99
N GLU A 122 4.76 4.61 4.57
CA GLU A 122 5.84 3.66 4.89
C GLU A 122 5.34 2.54 5.83
N LEU A 123 4.60 2.91 6.88
CA LEU A 123 3.98 1.94 7.78
C LEU A 123 3.00 1.01 7.06
N SER A 124 2.17 1.54 6.17
CA SER A 124 1.22 0.75 5.38
C SER A 124 1.90 -0.24 4.45
N ILE A 125 2.99 0.17 3.78
CA ILE A 125 3.79 -0.70 2.92
C ILE A 125 4.47 -1.79 3.74
N ARG A 126 5.06 -1.43 4.88
CA ARG A 126 5.72 -2.38 5.78
C ARG A 126 4.73 -3.41 6.33
N HIS A 127 3.55 -2.96 6.76
CA HIS A 127 2.49 -3.85 7.24
C HIS A 127 2.05 -4.83 6.17
N ARG A 128 1.83 -4.36 4.93
CA ARG A 128 1.47 -5.22 3.79
C ARG A 128 2.55 -6.27 3.52
N ARG A 129 3.83 -5.89 3.49
CA ARG A 129 4.94 -6.84 3.30
C ARG A 129 4.97 -7.92 4.38
N LEU A 130 4.78 -7.52 5.65
CA LEU A 130 4.73 -8.49 6.75
C LEU A 130 3.55 -9.46 6.61
N LEU A 131 2.38 -8.99 6.20
CA LEU A 131 1.24 -9.86 5.92
C LEU A 131 1.54 -10.84 4.77
N GLU A 132 2.12 -10.35 3.67
CA GLU A 132 2.54 -11.20 2.54
C GLU A 132 3.59 -12.25 2.96
N GLU A 133 4.55 -11.89 3.82
CA GLU A 133 5.53 -12.84 4.37
C GLU A 133 4.86 -13.91 5.24
N VAL A 134 3.90 -13.51 6.09
CA VAL A 134 3.12 -14.45 6.90
C VAL A 134 2.28 -15.37 6.01
N GLU A 135 1.64 -14.84 4.99
CA GLU A 135 0.86 -15.64 4.02
C GLU A 135 1.76 -16.60 3.23
N LYS A 136 2.91 -16.11 2.73
CA LYS A 136 3.91 -16.97 2.07
C LYS A 136 4.42 -18.07 2.99
N SER A 137 4.72 -17.77 4.26
CA SER A 137 5.16 -18.79 5.22
C SER A 137 4.06 -19.82 5.55
N ARG A 138 2.80 -19.46 5.34
CA ARG A 138 1.63 -20.35 5.48
C ARG A 138 1.33 -21.15 4.21
N SER A 139 1.86 -20.75 3.06
CA SER A 139 1.52 -21.38 1.81
C SER A 139 2.25 -22.71 1.65
N PHE A 140 1.53 -23.71 1.15
CA PHE A 140 2.00 -25.06 0.88
C PHE A 140 3.18 -25.10 -0.12
N GLU A 141 3.34 -24.07 -0.94
CA GLU A 141 4.39 -23.97 -1.97
C GLU A 141 5.80 -23.80 -1.40
N HIS A 142 5.92 -23.41 -0.10
CA HIS A 142 7.20 -23.30 0.59
C HIS A 142 7.74 -24.65 1.13
N ILE A 143 6.94 -25.72 1.08
CA ILE A 143 7.45 -27.05 1.38
C ILE A 143 8.26 -27.53 0.16
N ILE A 144 9.58 -27.25 0.21
CA ILE A 144 10.51 -27.63 -0.85
C ILE A 144 10.63 -29.14 -0.88
N GLY A 145 9.89 -29.80 -1.77
CA GLY A 145 9.96 -31.25 -1.98
C GLY A 145 9.66 -31.59 -3.44
N LYS A 146 10.70 -31.63 -4.27
CA LYS A 146 10.61 -32.07 -5.68
C LYS A 146 10.70 -33.58 -5.86
N SER A 147 10.95 -34.34 -4.77
CA SER A 147 11.02 -35.79 -4.84
C SER A 147 9.65 -36.42 -5.10
N GLY A 148 9.63 -37.55 -5.81
CA GLY A 148 8.37 -38.27 -6.08
C GLY A 148 7.62 -38.68 -4.82
N GLU A 149 8.35 -38.96 -3.72
CA GLU A 149 7.75 -39.30 -2.42
C GLU A 149 7.04 -38.07 -1.79
N MET A 150 7.63 -36.90 -1.83
CA MET A 150 6.97 -35.68 -1.35
C MET A 150 5.71 -35.34 -2.18
N GLN A 151 5.74 -35.55 -3.46
CA GLN A 151 4.56 -35.34 -4.31
C GLN A 151 3.39 -36.26 -3.92
N LYS A 152 3.68 -37.51 -3.55
CA LYS A 152 2.66 -38.46 -3.02
C LYS A 152 2.09 -37.96 -1.69
N ILE A 153 2.94 -37.42 -0.80
CA ILE A 153 2.49 -36.81 0.47
C ILE A 153 1.57 -35.64 0.19
N PHE A 154 1.94 -34.74 -0.73
CA PHE A 154 1.12 -33.59 -1.09
C PHE A 154 -0.25 -33.97 -1.65
N GLN A 155 -0.33 -35.02 -2.47
CA GLN A 155 -1.60 -35.54 -2.95
C GLN A 155 -2.49 -36.06 -1.80
N LYS A 156 -1.89 -36.76 -0.81
CA LYS A 156 -2.61 -37.22 0.38
C LYS A 156 -3.10 -36.04 1.21
N VAL A 157 -2.26 -35.02 1.45
CA VAL A 157 -2.61 -33.81 2.19
C VAL A 157 -3.81 -33.11 1.56
N ARG A 158 -3.82 -32.89 0.24
CA ARG A 158 -4.95 -32.27 -0.47
C ARG A 158 -6.24 -33.10 -0.32
N ARG A 159 -6.14 -34.40 -0.34
CA ARG A 159 -7.30 -35.28 -0.21
C ARG A 159 -7.92 -35.30 1.19
N VAL A 160 -7.09 -35.16 2.23
CA VAL A 160 -7.58 -35.21 3.62
C VAL A 160 -7.93 -33.84 4.19
N ALA A 161 -7.48 -32.75 3.57
CA ALA A 161 -7.67 -31.38 4.08
C ALA A 161 -9.14 -31.04 4.37
N ASP A 162 -10.07 -31.39 3.48
CA ASP A 162 -11.50 -31.13 3.65
C ASP A 162 -12.26 -32.25 4.38
N SER A 163 -11.57 -33.31 4.78
CA SER A 163 -12.20 -34.41 5.50
C SER A 163 -12.35 -34.09 7.00
N LYS A 164 -13.29 -34.78 7.67
CA LYS A 164 -13.45 -34.75 9.12
C LYS A 164 -12.61 -35.83 9.83
N ALA A 165 -11.77 -36.56 9.10
CA ALA A 165 -10.98 -37.65 9.62
C ALA A 165 -9.80 -37.14 10.49
N SER A 166 -9.44 -37.93 11.51
CA SER A 166 -8.20 -37.71 12.25
C SER A 166 -7.02 -38.15 11.40
N VAL A 167 -5.97 -37.34 11.36
CA VAL A 167 -4.76 -37.57 10.57
C VAL A 167 -3.59 -37.80 11.51
N LEU A 168 -2.93 -38.94 11.38
CA LEU A 168 -1.68 -39.24 12.09
C LEU A 168 -0.49 -39.02 11.14
N ILE A 169 0.45 -38.14 11.54
CA ILE A 169 1.68 -37.85 10.81
C ILE A 169 2.85 -38.41 11.61
N THR A 170 3.55 -39.37 11.02
CA THR A 170 4.72 -40.01 11.63
C THR A 170 6.00 -39.70 10.87
N GLY A 171 7.13 -39.70 11.55
CA GLY A 171 8.45 -39.48 10.97
C GLY A 171 9.48 -39.05 12.06
N GLU A 172 10.75 -39.01 11.70
CA GLU A 172 11.83 -38.61 12.57
C GLU A 172 11.71 -37.15 13.06
N SER A 173 12.45 -36.77 14.10
CA SER A 173 12.47 -35.39 14.57
C SER A 173 13.07 -34.47 13.48
N GLY A 174 12.52 -33.28 13.29
CA GLY A 174 13.04 -32.30 12.35
C GLY A 174 12.65 -32.47 10.87
N VAL A 175 11.99 -33.57 10.47
CA VAL A 175 11.63 -33.85 9.06
C VAL A 175 10.48 -33.00 8.50
N GLY A 176 9.96 -32.03 9.26
CA GLY A 176 8.91 -31.10 8.77
C GLY A 176 7.47 -31.57 9.02
N LYS A 177 7.21 -32.45 9.99
CA LYS A 177 5.84 -32.85 10.37
C LYS A 177 4.92 -31.68 10.66
N GLU A 178 5.45 -30.63 11.29
CA GLU A 178 4.69 -29.42 11.61
C GLU A 178 4.29 -28.65 10.34
N LEU A 179 5.15 -28.62 9.32
CA LEU A 179 4.83 -27.99 8.03
C LEU A 179 3.68 -28.71 7.33
N ILE A 180 3.65 -30.03 7.36
CA ILE A 180 2.54 -30.84 6.80
C ILE A 180 1.25 -30.59 7.56
N THR A 181 1.31 -30.47 8.90
CA THR A 181 0.13 -30.18 9.73
C THR A 181 -0.47 -28.81 9.42
N ASN A 182 0.39 -27.77 9.30
CA ASN A 182 -0.01 -26.45 8.88
C ASN A 182 -0.64 -26.49 7.48
N ALA A 183 -0.05 -27.25 6.55
CA ALA A 183 -0.55 -27.37 5.18
C ALA A 183 -1.96 -28.00 5.13
N ILE A 184 -2.23 -29.03 5.94
CA ILE A 184 -3.56 -29.64 6.05
C ILE A 184 -4.58 -28.60 6.54
N HIS A 185 -4.24 -27.83 7.58
CA HIS A 185 -5.14 -26.80 8.11
C HIS A 185 -5.40 -25.70 7.08
N ASN A 186 -4.36 -25.17 6.44
CA ASN A 186 -4.46 -24.08 5.47
C ASN A 186 -5.22 -24.45 4.19
N LEU A 187 -5.21 -25.73 3.79
CA LEU A 187 -5.96 -26.25 2.65
C LEU A 187 -7.39 -26.65 3.01
N SER A 188 -7.75 -26.69 4.28
CA SER A 188 -9.08 -27.11 4.72
C SER A 188 -10.10 -25.98 4.65
N SER A 189 -11.38 -26.34 4.64
CA SER A 189 -12.50 -25.39 4.80
C SER A 189 -12.50 -24.67 6.16
N ARG A 190 -11.58 -25.02 7.06
CA ARG A 190 -11.37 -24.43 8.39
C ARG A 190 -10.15 -23.54 8.47
N LYS A 191 -9.53 -23.14 7.36
CA LYS A 191 -8.29 -22.33 7.28
C LYS A 191 -8.36 -21.02 8.08
N ASP A 192 -9.55 -20.43 8.19
CA ASP A 192 -9.79 -19.17 8.92
C ASP A 192 -10.18 -19.39 10.40
N LYS A 193 -10.18 -20.65 10.88
CA LYS A 193 -10.48 -20.98 12.26
C LYS A 193 -9.21 -21.10 13.08
N PRO A 194 -9.26 -20.89 14.41
CA PRO A 194 -8.11 -21.09 15.30
C PRO A 194 -7.51 -22.50 15.16
N PHE A 195 -6.20 -22.57 14.98
CA PHE A 195 -5.45 -23.82 14.95
C PHE A 195 -4.54 -23.90 16.17
N ILE A 196 -4.87 -24.81 17.09
CA ILE A 196 -4.16 -24.96 18.37
C ILE A 196 -3.14 -26.07 18.24
N LYS A 197 -1.86 -25.77 18.46
CA LYS A 197 -0.75 -26.71 18.50
C LYS A 197 -0.43 -27.05 19.93
N VAL A 198 -0.40 -28.33 20.24
CA VAL A 198 0.01 -28.85 21.56
C VAL A 198 1.25 -29.71 21.37
N HIS A 199 2.31 -29.37 22.09
CA HIS A 199 3.52 -30.19 22.14
C HIS A 199 3.43 -31.10 23.36
N CYS A 200 3.48 -32.42 23.12
CA CYS A 200 3.44 -33.45 24.15
C CYS A 200 4.85 -34.02 24.34
#